data_36eaa79ec3e76cc147f1e51c82f9d4d5
#
_entry.id   36eaa79ec3e76cc147f1e51c82f9d4d5
#
_cell.length_a   1.000
_cell.length_b   1.000
_cell.length_c   1.000
_cell.angle_alpha   90.00
_cell.angle_beta   90.00
_cell.angle_gamma   90.00
#
_symmetry.space_group_name_H-M   'P 1'
#
loop_
_entity.id
_entity.type
_entity.pdbx_description
1 polymer ?
#
loop_
_entity_poly.entity_id
_entity_poly.type
_entity_poly.pdbx_seq_one_letter_code
_entity_poly.pdbx_strand_id
1 'polypeptide(L)'
;GKGHSAKDQSVMLASQVKTYIDEYIAARKAKGEVIKGKTPLFVSHANRNRNCRLQTQTISRMVKANLRSINLDSPRLTAHSLRHSAATNMILAGVELTKVQQVLRHVNINTTMIYNNSVERMRNVAEQTVADTIFAGM
;
A
#
# COMPACT_ATOMS: atom_id res chain seq x y z
N GLY A 1 0.59 12.54 -8.04
CA GLY A 1 -0.08 13.20 -9.13
C GLY A 1 0.30 14.66 -9.23
N LYS A 2 0.92 15.05 -10.31
CA LYS A 2 1.12 16.46 -10.62
C LYS A 2 -0.24 17.05 -11.01
N GLY A 3 -0.70 18.09 -10.32
CA GLY A 3 -1.76 18.96 -10.82
C GLY A 3 -3.05 19.10 -10.01
N HIS A 4 -3.22 18.43 -8.86
CA HIS A 4 -4.43 18.64 -8.05
C HIS A 4 -4.12 19.53 -6.84
N SER A 5 -4.62 20.76 -6.87
CA SER A 5 -4.52 21.73 -5.77
C SER A 5 -5.64 21.57 -4.73
N ALA A 6 -6.68 20.80 -5.03
CA ALA A 6 -7.82 20.57 -4.17
C ALA A 6 -7.80 19.16 -3.53
N LYS A 7 -8.49 18.99 -2.40
CA LYS A 7 -8.74 17.71 -1.74
C LYS A 7 -9.90 17.00 -2.48
N ASP A 8 -9.63 16.49 -3.65
CA ASP A 8 -10.61 15.89 -4.56
C ASP A 8 -10.64 14.36 -4.48
N GLN A 9 -9.75 13.76 -3.69
CA GLN A 9 -9.61 12.31 -3.59
C GLN A 9 -9.70 11.84 -2.15
N SER A 10 -10.50 10.80 -1.94
CA SER A 10 -10.68 10.13 -0.66
C SER A 10 -10.24 8.67 -0.75
N VAL A 11 -9.88 8.10 0.39
CA VAL A 11 -9.59 6.67 0.54
C VAL A 11 -10.44 6.14 1.67
N MET A 12 -11.11 5.01 1.44
CA MET A 12 -11.79 4.30 2.52
C MET A 12 -10.76 3.80 3.53
N LEU A 13 -10.98 4.10 4.80
CA LEU A 13 -10.10 3.69 5.87
C LEU A 13 -10.72 2.51 6.62
N ALA A 14 -10.05 1.37 6.61
CA ALA A 14 -10.46 0.21 7.40
C ALA A 14 -10.38 0.54 8.90
N SER A 15 -11.31 0.00 9.70
CA SER A 15 -11.40 0.27 11.15
C SER A 15 -10.09 -0.01 11.89
N GLN A 16 -9.42 -1.12 11.54
CA GLN A 16 -8.14 -1.51 12.13
C GLN A 16 -7.04 -0.47 11.87
N VAL A 17 -7.00 0.08 10.65
CA VAL A 17 -6.03 1.12 10.28
C VAL A 17 -6.37 2.46 10.96
N LYS A 18 -7.67 2.74 11.14
CA LYS A 18 -8.14 3.95 11.82
C LYS A 18 -7.59 4.03 13.24
N THR A 19 -7.59 2.94 13.98
CA THR A 19 -7.06 2.90 15.36
C THR A 19 -5.61 3.39 15.43
N TYR A 20 -4.73 2.89 14.57
CA TYR A 20 -3.33 3.33 14.53
C TYR A 20 -3.18 4.82 14.16
N ILE A 21 -4.04 5.33 13.28
CA ILE A 21 -4.03 6.75 12.93
C ILE A 21 -4.50 7.60 14.10
N ASP A 22 -5.53 7.19 14.81
CA ASP A 22 -6.03 7.91 15.99
C ASP A 22 -4.98 7.94 17.11
N GLU A 23 -4.29 6.84 17.37
CA GLU A 23 -3.16 6.77 18.32
C GLU A 23 -2.02 7.71 17.91
N TYR A 24 -1.67 7.72 16.62
CA TYR A 24 -0.64 8.62 16.09
C TYR A 24 -1.04 10.10 16.27
N ILE A 25 -2.29 10.44 15.98
CA ILE A 25 -2.81 11.81 16.20
C ILE A 25 -2.79 12.18 17.68
N ALA A 26 -3.20 11.27 18.56
CA ALA A 26 -3.17 11.47 20.00
C ALA A 26 -1.74 11.72 20.52
N ALA A 27 -0.78 10.93 20.07
CA ALA A 27 0.64 11.11 20.41
C ALA A 27 1.21 12.45 19.94
N ARG A 28 0.80 12.94 18.77
CA ARG A 28 1.17 14.27 18.27
C ARG A 28 0.59 15.39 19.13
N LYS A 29 -0.68 15.29 19.50
CA LYS A 29 -1.35 16.26 20.39
C LYS A 29 -0.71 16.29 21.77
N ALA A 30 -0.35 15.13 22.33
CA ALA A 30 0.34 15.03 23.62
C ALA A 30 1.71 15.72 23.62
N LYS A 31 2.36 15.82 22.44
CA LYS A 31 3.59 16.60 22.23
C LYS A 31 3.34 18.11 21.99
N GLY A 32 2.13 18.59 22.18
CA GLY A 32 1.76 20.01 22.00
C GLY A 32 1.52 20.43 20.56
N GLU A 33 1.38 19.49 19.62
CA GLU A 33 1.10 19.85 18.22
C GLU A 33 -0.37 20.26 18.03
N VAL A 34 -0.58 21.41 17.38
CA VAL A 34 -1.92 21.88 17.01
C VAL A 34 -2.28 21.33 15.64
N ILE A 35 -3.19 20.34 15.59
CA ILE A 35 -3.63 19.71 14.36
C ILE A 35 -4.92 20.35 13.89
N LYS A 36 -4.85 21.10 12.79
CA LYS A 36 -5.98 21.77 12.13
C LYS A 36 -6.27 21.15 10.76
N GLY A 37 -7.40 21.49 10.14
CA GLY A 37 -7.83 20.89 8.88
C GLY A 37 -6.84 20.96 7.69
N LYS A 38 -5.89 21.88 7.71
CA LYS A 38 -4.81 21.98 6.69
C LYS A 38 -3.49 21.33 7.12
N THR A 39 -3.38 20.84 8.37
CA THR A 39 -2.18 20.20 8.88
C THR A 39 -1.98 18.84 8.17
N PRO A 40 -0.78 18.52 7.69
CA PRO A 40 -0.52 17.20 7.13
C PRO A 40 -0.79 16.09 8.16
N LEU A 41 -1.42 15.00 7.73
CA LEU A 41 -1.66 13.85 8.59
C LEU A 41 -0.33 13.24 9.04
N PHE A 42 0.54 12.93 8.12
CA PHE A 42 1.88 12.40 8.41
C PHE A 42 2.93 13.48 8.26
N VAL A 43 3.73 13.67 9.31
CA VAL A 43 4.75 14.72 9.39
C VAL A 43 6.13 14.15 9.70
N SER A 44 7.15 14.91 9.38
CA SER A 44 8.51 14.62 9.78
C SER A 44 8.71 14.91 11.27
N HIS A 45 9.36 13.99 11.98
CA HIS A 45 9.78 14.14 13.37
C HIS A 45 11.26 14.47 13.51
N ALA A 46 11.98 14.62 12.40
CA ALA A 46 13.39 15.00 12.40
C ALA A 46 13.53 16.49 12.75
N ASN A 47 14.56 16.84 13.51
CA ASN A 47 14.79 18.21 14.02
C ASN A 47 14.83 19.25 12.89
N ARG A 48 15.43 18.91 11.74
CA ARG A 48 15.62 19.85 10.63
C ARG A 48 14.33 20.29 9.95
N ASN A 49 13.32 19.42 9.89
CA ASN A 49 12.05 19.66 9.20
C ASN A 49 10.84 19.15 9.99
N ARG A 50 10.89 19.36 11.30
CA ARG A 50 9.85 18.95 12.24
C ARG A 50 8.49 19.52 11.83
N ASN A 51 7.46 18.69 11.91
CA ASN A 51 6.07 19.03 11.58
C ASN A 51 5.82 19.39 10.11
N CYS A 52 6.84 19.36 9.24
CA CYS A 52 6.63 19.47 7.80
C CYS A 52 6.02 18.17 7.23
N ARG A 53 5.33 18.28 6.10
CA ARG A 53 4.79 17.13 5.38
C ARG A 53 5.89 16.10 5.11
N LEU A 54 5.58 14.84 5.36
CA LEU A 54 6.49 13.73 5.11
C LEU A 54 6.79 13.62 3.60
N GLN A 55 8.08 13.55 3.27
CA GLN A 55 8.52 13.41 1.88
C GLN A 55 8.45 11.96 1.42
N THR A 56 8.20 11.73 0.14
CA THR A 56 8.14 10.37 -0.47
C THR A 56 9.41 9.56 -0.24
N GLN A 57 10.57 10.22 -0.28
CA GLN A 57 11.86 9.60 0.00
C GLN A 57 11.97 9.05 1.44
N THR A 58 11.39 9.77 2.40
CA THR A 58 11.35 9.33 3.81
C THR A 58 10.44 8.10 3.95
N ILE A 59 9.28 8.09 3.29
CA ILE A 59 8.38 6.94 3.26
C ILE A 59 9.11 5.72 2.68
N SER A 60 9.80 5.88 1.56
CA SER A 60 10.56 4.79 0.92
C SER A 60 11.64 4.22 1.85
N ARG A 61 12.36 5.09 2.57
CA ARG A 61 13.37 4.66 3.57
C ARG A 61 12.75 3.92 4.75
N MET A 62 11.63 4.41 5.28
CA MET A 62 10.90 3.75 6.37
C MET A 62 10.42 2.36 5.97
N VAL A 63 9.81 2.24 4.79
CA VAL A 63 9.39 0.93 4.26
C VAL A 63 10.58 -0.01 4.12
N LYS A 64 11.69 0.46 3.56
CA LYS A 64 12.90 -0.35 3.39
C LYS A 64 13.48 -0.81 4.73
N ALA A 65 13.51 0.07 5.74
CA ALA A 65 13.95 -0.28 7.08
C ALA A 65 13.07 -1.36 7.72
N ASN A 66 11.74 -1.23 7.60
CA ASN A 66 10.80 -2.22 8.11
C ASN A 66 10.91 -3.57 7.37
N LEU A 67 11.10 -3.57 6.05
CA LEU A 67 11.33 -4.80 5.30
C LEU A 67 12.61 -5.52 5.75
N ARG A 68 13.69 -4.77 5.99
CA ARG A 68 14.94 -5.31 6.53
C ARG A 68 14.77 -5.94 7.91
N SER A 69 14.00 -5.32 8.78
CA SER A 69 13.77 -5.83 10.14
C SER A 69 13.07 -7.20 10.18
N ILE A 70 12.42 -7.59 9.10
CA ILE A 70 11.79 -8.91 8.93
C ILE A 70 12.52 -9.78 7.90
N ASN A 71 13.82 -9.52 7.69
CA ASN A 71 14.70 -10.26 6.78
C ASN A 71 14.28 -10.22 5.29
N LEU A 72 13.49 -9.23 4.87
CA LEU A 72 13.12 -8.98 3.48
C LEU A 72 14.00 -7.86 2.88
N ASP A 73 15.31 -8.07 2.84
CA ASP A 73 16.24 -7.11 2.23
C ASP A 73 16.62 -7.49 0.80
N SER A 74 15.83 -7.04 -0.14
CA SER A 74 16.12 -7.18 -1.59
C SER A 74 16.02 -5.81 -2.26
N PRO A 75 16.88 -5.48 -3.23
CA PRO A 75 16.78 -4.24 -4.01
C PRO A 75 15.42 -4.05 -4.69
N ARG A 76 14.73 -5.15 -5.02
CA ARG A 76 13.41 -5.15 -5.67
C ARG A 76 12.27 -4.85 -4.70
N LEU A 77 12.45 -5.05 -3.39
CA LEU A 77 11.42 -4.81 -2.38
C LEU A 77 11.46 -3.35 -1.91
N THR A 78 10.45 -2.60 -2.28
CA THR A 78 10.33 -1.16 -2.07
C THR A 78 8.91 -0.80 -1.63
N ALA A 79 8.65 0.46 -1.34
CA ALA A 79 7.28 0.95 -1.11
C ALA A 79 6.34 0.67 -2.30
N HIS A 80 6.88 0.67 -3.52
CA HIS A 80 6.12 0.34 -4.72
C HIS A 80 5.75 -1.15 -4.76
N SER A 81 6.62 -2.03 -4.28
CA SER A 81 6.32 -3.47 -4.18
C SER A 81 5.15 -3.74 -3.22
N LEU A 82 5.02 -3.00 -2.12
CA LEU A 82 3.86 -3.12 -1.23
C LEU A 82 2.55 -2.74 -1.94
N ARG A 83 2.59 -1.74 -2.82
CA ARG A 83 1.44 -1.39 -3.65
C ARG A 83 1.09 -2.51 -4.62
N HIS A 84 2.08 -3.17 -5.22
CA HIS A 84 1.89 -4.35 -6.06
C HIS A 84 1.25 -5.49 -5.27
N SER A 85 1.77 -5.79 -4.08
CA SER A 85 1.22 -6.83 -3.21
C SER A 85 -0.24 -6.54 -2.83
N ALA A 86 -0.56 -5.28 -2.51
CA ALA A 86 -1.94 -4.88 -2.21
C ALA A 86 -2.87 -5.10 -3.40
N ALA A 87 -2.44 -4.74 -4.62
CA ALA A 87 -3.20 -4.99 -5.85
C ALA A 87 -3.47 -6.48 -6.07
N THR A 88 -2.41 -7.28 -5.98
CA THR A 88 -2.48 -8.74 -6.14
C THR A 88 -3.42 -9.37 -5.11
N ASN A 89 -3.30 -8.98 -3.84
CA ASN A 89 -4.17 -9.49 -2.77
C ASN A 89 -5.64 -9.12 -2.97
N MET A 90 -5.93 -7.90 -3.44
CA MET A 90 -7.30 -7.50 -3.77
C MET A 90 -7.89 -8.38 -4.89
N ILE A 91 -7.12 -8.65 -5.94
CA ILE A 91 -7.58 -9.49 -7.06
C ILE A 91 -7.75 -10.94 -6.60
N LEU A 92 -6.84 -11.48 -5.80
CA LEU A 92 -6.95 -12.82 -5.20
C LEU A 92 -8.19 -12.95 -4.31
N ALA A 93 -8.54 -11.88 -3.59
CA ALA A 93 -9.76 -11.80 -2.78
C ALA A 93 -11.05 -11.61 -3.62
N GLY A 94 -10.96 -11.59 -4.95
CA GLY A 94 -12.12 -11.44 -5.83
C GLY A 94 -12.62 -10.02 -6.00
N VAL A 95 -11.83 -9.01 -5.61
CA VAL A 95 -12.22 -7.61 -5.82
C VAL A 95 -12.20 -7.30 -7.32
N GLU A 96 -13.28 -6.70 -7.80
CA GLU A 96 -13.43 -6.30 -9.20
C GLU A 96 -12.27 -5.39 -9.66
N LEU A 97 -11.75 -5.64 -10.86
CA LEU A 97 -10.57 -4.96 -11.40
C LEU A 97 -10.72 -3.43 -11.47
N THR A 98 -11.92 -2.96 -11.78
CA THR A 98 -12.26 -1.53 -11.79
C THR A 98 -12.15 -0.89 -10.40
N LYS A 99 -12.54 -1.60 -9.36
CA LYS A 99 -12.39 -1.16 -7.97
C LYS A 99 -10.92 -1.16 -7.53
N VAL A 100 -10.15 -2.17 -7.93
CA VAL A 100 -8.70 -2.21 -7.70
C VAL A 100 -8.02 -1.02 -8.37
N GLN A 101 -8.38 -0.71 -9.60
CA GLN A 101 -7.90 0.47 -10.33
C GLN A 101 -8.19 1.77 -9.57
N GLN A 102 -9.42 1.94 -9.09
CA GLN A 102 -9.83 3.13 -8.34
C GLN A 102 -9.04 3.29 -7.04
N VAL A 103 -8.90 2.22 -6.26
CA VAL A 103 -8.13 2.21 -4.99
C VAL A 103 -6.67 2.57 -5.26
N LEU A 104 -6.09 2.01 -6.30
CA LEU A 104 -4.71 2.29 -6.69
C LEU A 104 -4.54 3.61 -7.44
N ARG A 105 -5.63 4.25 -7.83
CA ARG A 105 -5.62 5.51 -8.61
C ARG A 105 -4.79 5.39 -9.89
N HIS A 106 -4.95 4.27 -10.58
CA HIS A 106 -4.36 4.10 -11.89
C HIS A 106 -5.18 4.85 -12.94
N VAL A 107 -4.55 5.79 -13.64
CA VAL A 107 -5.18 6.52 -14.74
C VAL A 107 -5.50 5.58 -15.90
N ASN A 108 -4.64 4.57 -16.10
CA ASN A 108 -4.80 3.58 -17.17
C ASN A 108 -5.08 2.19 -16.57
N ILE A 109 -6.17 1.57 -17.03
CA ILE A 109 -6.57 0.22 -16.61
C ILE A 109 -5.52 -0.85 -16.99
N ASN A 110 -4.79 -0.63 -18.07
CA ASN A 110 -3.73 -1.56 -18.50
C ASN A 110 -2.68 -1.79 -17.41
N THR A 111 -2.41 -0.78 -16.58
CA THR A 111 -1.51 -0.93 -15.44
C THR A 111 -2.08 -1.91 -14.41
N THR A 112 -3.41 -1.96 -14.24
CA THR A 112 -4.07 -2.90 -13.32
C THR A 112 -4.18 -4.29 -13.95
N MET A 113 -4.32 -4.38 -15.28
CA MET A 113 -4.36 -5.66 -16.02
C MET A 113 -3.09 -6.50 -15.84
N ILE A 114 -1.94 -5.87 -15.65
CA ILE A 114 -0.67 -6.59 -15.37
C ILE A 114 -0.80 -7.48 -14.13
N TYR A 115 -1.49 -6.98 -13.09
CA TYR A 115 -1.72 -7.73 -11.86
C TYR A 115 -2.70 -8.87 -12.07
N ASN A 116 -3.78 -8.62 -12.83
CA ASN A 116 -4.75 -9.66 -13.17
C ASN A 116 -4.08 -10.83 -13.89
N ASN A 117 -3.29 -10.55 -14.92
CA ASN A 117 -2.55 -11.57 -15.66
C ASN A 117 -1.57 -12.33 -14.77
N SER A 118 -0.95 -11.69 -13.79
CA SER A 118 -0.07 -12.33 -12.84
C SER A 118 -0.83 -13.27 -11.91
N VAL A 119 -2.01 -12.87 -11.44
CA VAL A 119 -2.89 -13.71 -10.60
C VAL A 119 -3.43 -14.90 -11.37
N GLU A 120 -3.84 -14.71 -12.62
CA GLU A 120 -4.30 -15.81 -13.47
C GLU A 120 -3.20 -16.86 -13.70
N ARG A 121 -1.96 -16.43 -13.94
CA ARG A 121 -0.82 -17.35 -14.03
C ARG A 121 -0.62 -18.13 -12.74
N MET A 122 -0.72 -17.48 -11.57
CA MET A 122 -0.61 -18.18 -10.27
C MET A 122 -1.73 -19.17 -10.07
N ARG A 123 -2.96 -18.86 -10.47
CA ARG A 123 -4.11 -19.80 -10.41
C ARG A 123 -3.90 -21.00 -11.31
N ASN A 124 -3.50 -20.78 -12.56
CA ASN A 124 -3.25 -21.85 -13.51
C ASN A 124 -2.16 -22.82 -13.04
N VAL A 125 -1.09 -22.32 -12.41
CA VAL A 125 -0.05 -23.15 -11.79
C VAL A 125 -0.61 -23.98 -10.64
N ALA A 126 -1.48 -23.37 -9.80
CA ALA A 126 -2.11 -24.08 -8.69
C ALA A 126 -3.04 -25.20 -9.17
N GLU A 127 -3.84 -24.94 -10.21
CA GLU A 127 -4.70 -25.93 -10.85
C GLU A 127 -3.90 -27.10 -11.42
N GLN A 128 -2.78 -26.83 -12.10
CA GLN A 128 -1.89 -27.86 -12.61
C GLN A 128 -1.28 -28.68 -11.47
N THR A 129 -0.84 -28.06 -10.39
CA THR A 129 -0.30 -28.75 -9.21
C THR A 129 -1.33 -29.67 -8.57
N VAL A 130 -2.60 -29.25 -8.49
CA VAL A 130 -3.70 -30.09 -8.00
C VAL A 130 -3.94 -31.26 -8.92
N ALA A 131 -4.00 -31.04 -10.23
CA ALA A 131 -4.15 -32.11 -11.22
C ALA A 131 -3.01 -33.12 -11.12
N ASP A 132 -1.77 -32.66 -11.08
CA ASP A 132 -0.57 -33.51 -10.96
C ASP A 132 -0.61 -34.35 -9.66
N THR A 133 -1.09 -33.78 -8.56
CA THR A 133 -1.23 -34.48 -7.27
C THR A 133 -2.31 -35.58 -7.34
N ILE A 134 -3.43 -35.28 -7.98
CA ILE A 134 -4.54 -36.24 -8.12
C ILE A 134 -4.11 -37.43 -9.05
N PHE A 135 -3.47 -37.12 -10.16
CA PHE A 135 -3.09 -38.16 -11.14
C PHE A 135 -1.80 -38.88 -10.79
N ALA A 136 -0.92 -38.35 -9.94
CA ALA A 136 0.27 -39.04 -9.44
C ALA A 136 -0.06 -40.23 -8.50
N GLY A 137 -1.28 -40.26 -7.96
CA GLY A 137 -1.76 -41.37 -7.13
C GLY A 137 -2.48 -42.50 -7.88
N MET A 138 -2.59 -42.35 -9.16
CA MET A 138 -3.12 -43.39 -10.07
C MET A 138 -1.98 -44.16 -10.76
#